data_031fa891f0346936b4bff2e62f9a3b1b
#
_entry.id   031fa891f0346936b4bff2e62f9a3b1b
#
_cell.length_a   1.000
_cell.length_b   1.000
_cell.length_c   1.000
_cell.angle_alpha   90.00
_cell.angle_beta   90.00
_cell.angle_gamma   90.00
#
_symmetry.space_group_name_H-M   'P 1'
#
loop_
_entity.id
_entity.type
_entity.pdbx_description
1 polymer ?
#
loop_
_entity_poly.entity_id
_entity_poly.type
_entity_poly.pdbx_seq_one_letter_code
_entity_poly.pdbx_strand_id
1 'polypeptide(L)'
;MSSTTSMPATYLQMLSTVTEDAQLRMELVEKPFPTPKAHEVVIRVEATPINPSDQGVMFGWSNMANGAHAGSGTDTVFTAPVTPQGMGIMKARIGQNLPVGNEGTGTVVAAGDSPEAQALMGKTVAALSGTMYAQYACLPAASCLPVLPENSAKDAASCFVNPLTALSMVETMKLEGHTALVHTAAASNLGQMLNKICQADGVELVNIVRRKEQVKLLKDLGAKYVVNSSSDSFMKDLTDAIHGTGATLAFDATGGGELASQILTAMEGAVMGLSITSRFIFTAHWMSRRLY
;
A
#
# COMPACT_ATOMS: atom_id res chain seq x y z
N MET A 1 17.58 30.22 21.57
CA MET A 1 18.60 29.22 21.99
C MET A 1 18.17 27.90 21.36
N SER A 2 18.83 27.50 20.26
CA SER A 2 18.54 26.22 19.60
C SER A 2 19.13 25.11 20.47
N SER A 3 18.27 24.30 21.08
CA SER A 3 18.73 23.10 21.78
C SER A 3 19.24 22.15 20.69
N THR A 4 20.54 22.03 20.55
CA THR A 4 21.19 20.95 19.80
C THR A 4 20.86 19.63 20.52
N THR A 5 19.72 19.02 20.18
CA THR A 5 19.41 17.68 20.64
C THR A 5 20.47 16.76 20.01
N SER A 6 21.39 16.23 20.83
CA SER A 6 22.40 15.27 20.35
C SER A 6 21.67 14.05 19.77
N MET A 7 22.12 13.60 18.58
CA MET A 7 21.59 12.37 17.97
C MET A 7 21.88 11.17 18.89
N PRO A 8 20.95 10.21 18.98
CA PRO A 8 21.17 9.01 19.77
C PRO A 8 22.32 8.17 19.18
N ALA A 9 22.99 7.38 20.01
CA ALA A 9 24.02 6.45 19.54
C ALA A 9 23.42 5.29 18.74
N THR A 10 22.20 4.88 19.11
CA THR A 10 21.48 3.74 18.52
C THR A 10 20.00 4.09 18.34
N TYR A 11 19.29 3.30 17.55
CA TYR A 11 17.84 3.40 17.32
C TYR A 11 17.21 2.03 17.10
N LEU A 12 15.91 1.91 17.30
CA LEU A 12 15.14 0.69 17.08
C LEU A 12 14.60 0.63 15.66
N GLN A 13 14.71 -0.57 15.04
CA GLN A 13 14.15 -0.90 13.76
C GLN A 13 13.44 -2.25 13.82
N MET A 14 12.23 -2.34 13.25
CA MET A 14 11.52 -3.60 13.11
C MET A 14 12.13 -4.44 11.98
N LEU A 15 12.39 -5.71 12.25
CA LEU A 15 12.84 -6.69 11.29
C LEU A 15 11.86 -7.86 11.21
N SER A 16 11.77 -8.45 10.02
CA SER A 16 11.03 -9.70 9.75
C SER A 16 11.98 -10.72 9.13
N THR A 17 12.07 -11.87 9.75
CA THR A 17 12.97 -12.97 9.36
C THR A 17 12.17 -14.26 9.21
N VAL A 18 12.37 -14.97 8.10
CA VAL A 18 11.93 -16.36 7.96
C VAL A 18 13.12 -17.24 8.28
N THR A 19 13.00 -18.05 9.32
CA THR A 19 14.10 -18.90 9.80
C THR A 19 14.14 -20.25 9.08
N GLU A 20 15.28 -20.96 9.16
CA GLU A 20 15.44 -22.28 8.53
C GLU A 20 14.53 -23.37 9.15
N ASP A 21 14.16 -23.20 10.42
CA ASP A 21 13.23 -24.08 11.15
C ASP A 21 11.74 -23.71 10.92
N ALA A 22 11.44 -23.07 9.80
CA ALA A 22 10.10 -22.74 9.35
C ALA A 22 9.30 -21.86 10.33
N GLN A 23 9.95 -20.87 10.93
CA GLN A 23 9.30 -19.83 11.72
C GLN A 23 9.44 -18.48 11.03
N LEU A 24 8.39 -17.69 11.08
CA LEU A 24 8.48 -16.23 10.96
C LEU A 24 8.88 -15.67 12.32
N ARG A 25 9.82 -14.75 12.35
CA ARG A 25 10.23 -14.00 13.54
C ARG A 25 10.17 -12.51 13.24
N MET A 26 9.48 -11.75 14.09
CA MET A 26 9.45 -10.30 14.04
C MET A 26 9.91 -9.74 15.37
N GLU A 27 10.80 -8.77 15.32
CA GLU A 27 11.40 -8.16 16.50
C GLU A 27 11.86 -6.73 16.24
N LEU A 28 12.01 -5.95 17.30
CA LEU A 28 12.72 -4.68 17.28
C LEU A 28 14.20 -4.93 17.55
N VAL A 29 15.05 -4.43 16.66
CA VAL A 29 16.50 -4.60 16.77
C VAL A 29 17.15 -3.23 16.93
N GLU A 30 18.06 -3.15 17.87
CA GLU A 30 18.88 -1.95 18.06
C GLU A 30 19.94 -1.86 16.96
N LYS A 31 20.02 -0.70 16.28
CA LYS A 31 20.95 -0.39 15.21
C LYS A 31 21.78 0.84 15.58
N PRO A 32 23.04 0.94 15.16
CA PRO A 32 23.80 2.18 15.30
C PRO A 32 23.16 3.31 14.50
N PHE A 33 23.16 4.53 15.05
CA PHE A 33 22.66 5.69 14.32
C PHE A 33 23.41 5.86 12.99
N PRO A 34 22.70 5.99 11.83
CA PRO A 34 23.34 5.98 10.52
C PRO A 34 24.06 7.30 10.23
N THR A 35 25.18 7.22 9.53
CA THR A 35 25.86 8.36 8.93
C THR A 35 25.44 8.47 7.47
N PRO A 36 24.73 9.54 7.06
CA PRO A 36 24.28 9.67 5.67
C PRO A 36 25.46 9.88 4.72
N LYS A 37 25.41 9.22 3.55
CA LYS A 37 26.32 9.51 2.44
C LYS A 37 25.94 10.85 1.79
N ALA A 38 26.75 11.33 0.85
CA ALA A 38 26.59 12.65 0.21
C ALA A 38 25.16 12.98 -0.20
N HIS A 39 24.46 12.05 -0.86
CA HIS A 39 23.09 12.23 -1.38
C HIS A 39 22.00 11.61 -0.48
N GLU A 40 22.32 11.23 0.76
CA GLU A 40 21.37 10.64 1.70
C GLU A 40 20.96 11.62 2.80
N VAL A 41 19.80 11.35 3.36
CA VAL A 41 19.27 12.03 4.55
C VAL A 41 18.91 11.01 5.61
N VAL A 42 18.94 11.42 6.87
CA VAL A 42 18.38 10.65 8.01
C VAL A 42 17.10 11.33 8.45
N ILE A 43 16.02 10.58 8.43
CA ILE A 43 14.70 11.02 8.87
C ILE A 43 14.45 10.46 10.28
N ARG A 44 14.07 11.32 11.23
CA ARG A 44 13.38 10.87 12.44
C ARG A 44 11.94 10.59 12.08
N VAL A 45 11.57 9.31 12.06
CA VAL A 45 10.24 8.87 11.62
C VAL A 45 9.18 9.27 12.65
N GLU A 46 8.09 9.84 12.21
CA GLU A 46 6.99 10.34 13.05
C GLU A 46 5.67 9.64 12.78
N ALA A 47 5.42 9.24 11.54
CA ALA A 47 4.22 8.50 11.17
C ALA A 47 4.47 7.58 9.97
N THR A 48 3.85 6.39 10.01
CA THR A 48 3.87 5.41 8.91
C THR A 48 2.49 4.78 8.77
N PRO A 49 1.99 4.53 7.56
CA PRO A 49 0.77 3.74 7.36
C PRO A 49 1.09 2.24 7.45
N ILE A 50 0.05 1.43 7.51
CA ILE A 50 0.14 -0.02 7.30
C ILE A 50 -0.57 -0.34 5.99
N ASN A 51 0.20 -0.59 4.95
CA ASN A 51 -0.32 -1.01 3.65
C ASN A 51 -0.41 -2.55 3.56
N PRO A 52 -1.28 -3.12 2.72
CA PRO A 52 -1.28 -4.57 2.45
C PRO A 52 0.08 -5.11 2.01
N SER A 53 0.86 -4.33 1.27
CA SER A 53 2.23 -4.68 0.85
C SER A 53 3.22 -4.75 2.02
N ASP A 54 3.05 -3.93 3.07
CA ASP A 54 3.85 -4.04 4.30
C ASP A 54 3.60 -5.38 4.99
N GLN A 55 2.33 -5.79 5.09
CA GLN A 55 1.96 -7.08 5.66
C GLN A 55 2.58 -8.24 4.89
N GLY A 56 2.76 -8.12 3.55
CA GLY A 56 3.46 -9.10 2.72
C GLY A 56 4.91 -9.32 3.16
N VAL A 57 5.64 -8.26 3.45
CA VAL A 57 7.00 -8.34 3.98
C VAL A 57 7.00 -8.78 5.44
N MET A 58 6.11 -8.23 6.26
CA MET A 58 6.01 -8.54 7.70
C MET A 58 5.70 -10.01 7.93
N PHE A 59 4.63 -10.52 7.33
CA PHE A 59 4.06 -11.82 7.67
C PHE A 59 4.32 -12.90 6.62
N GLY A 60 4.45 -12.50 5.36
CA GLY A 60 4.64 -13.43 4.25
C GLY A 60 3.53 -14.50 4.21
N TRP A 61 3.94 -15.77 4.12
CA TRP A 61 3.06 -16.95 4.10
C TRP A 61 3.05 -17.71 5.43
N SER A 62 3.21 -16.99 6.55
CA SER A 62 3.12 -17.57 7.88
C SER A 62 1.67 -17.77 8.32
N ASN A 63 1.45 -18.73 9.22
CA ASN A 63 0.16 -18.97 9.84
C ASN A 63 -0.02 -18.06 11.06
N MET A 64 -0.52 -16.86 10.83
CA MET A 64 -0.70 -15.86 11.88
C MET A 64 -1.67 -16.27 12.98
N ALA A 65 -2.63 -17.17 12.70
CA ALA A 65 -3.57 -17.68 13.71
C ALA A 65 -2.86 -18.51 14.81
N ASN A 66 -1.70 -19.08 14.49
CA ASN A 66 -0.87 -19.83 15.42
C ASN A 66 0.35 -19.01 15.88
N GLY A 67 0.30 -17.68 15.70
CA GLY A 67 1.35 -16.79 16.16
C GLY A 67 1.37 -16.67 17.68
N ALA A 68 2.56 -16.47 18.23
CA ALA A 68 2.81 -16.25 19.65
C ALA A 68 3.80 -15.09 19.84
N HIS A 69 3.75 -14.46 21.01
CA HIS A 69 4.74 -13.46 21.38
C HIS A 69 5.40 -13.83 22.72
N ALA A 70 6.64 -13.45 22.87
CA ALA A 70 7.44 -13.58 24.08
C ALA A 70 8.16 -12.27 24.35
N GLY A 71 8.55 -12.04 25.60
CA GLY A 71 9.18 -10.79 26.04
C GLY A 71 8.15 -9.69 26.36
N SER A 72 8.61 -8.48 26.55
CA SER A 72 7.78 -7.32 26.85
C SER A 72 8.43 -6.03 26.35
N GLY A 73 7.62 -5.01 26.06
CA GLY A 73 8.11 -3.72 25.57
C GLY A 73 8.92 -3.88 24.26
N THR A 74 10.10 -3.29 24.22
CA THR A 74 11.01 -3.35 23.07
C THR A 74 11.66 -4.71 22.86
N ASP A 75 11.65 -5.59 23.86
CA ASP A 75 12.21 -6.94 23.77
C ASP A 75 11.17 -7.98 23.32
N THR A 76 9.98 -7.52 22.91
CA THR A 76 8.94 -8.39 22.38
C THR A 76 9.37 -9.00 21.07
N VAL A 77 9.30 -10.33 21.01
CA VAL A 77 9.49 -11.12 19.79
C VAL A 77 8.17 -11.79 19.44
N PHE A 78 7.71 -11.60 18.22
CA PHE A 78 6.57 -12.33 17.67
C PHE A 78 7.07 -13.44 16.77
N THR A 79 6.50 -14.65 16.89
CA THR A 79 6.79 -15.80 16.04
C THR A 79 5.50 -16.40 15.49
N ALA A 80 5.56 -16.95 14.27
CA ALA A 80 4.46 -17.69 13.68
C ALA A 80 5.00 -18.82 12.79
N PRO A 81 4.38 -20.03 12.79
CA PRO A 81 4.84 -21.13 11.96
C PRO A 81 4.61 -20.82 10.48
N VAL A 82 5.55 -21.25 9.64
CA VAL A 82 5.47 -21.16 8.18
C VAL A 82 5.15 -22.53 7.61
N THR A 83 4.13 -22.62 6.75
CA THR A 83 3.77 -23.88 6.10
C THR A 83 4.85 -24.34 5.11
N PRO A 84 4.96 -25.65 4.76
CA PRO A 84 5.89 -26.12 3.75
C PRO A 84 5.73 -25.40 2.40
N GLN A 85 4.51 -25.13 1.98
CA GLN A 85 4.23 -24.31 0.79
C GLN A 85 4.76 -22.87 0.95
N GLY A 86 4.57 -22.26 2.12
CA GLY A 86 5.07 -20.93 2.44
C GLY A 86 6.60 -20.87 2.40
N MET A 87 7.28 -21.89 2.93
CA MET A 87 8.75 -22.02 2.85
C MET A 87 9.25 -22.08 1.40
N GLY A 88 8.55 -22.82 0.53
CA GLY A 88 8.87 -22.86 -0.90
C GLY A 88 8.76 -21.49 -1.57
N ILE A 89 7.68 -20.76 -1.29
CA ILE A 89 7.43 -19.42 -1.85
C ILE A 89 8.43 -18.39 -1.32
N MET A 90 8.75 -18.45 -0.04
CA MET A 90 9.64 -17.49 0.64
C MET A 90 11.11 -17.91 0.63
N LYS A 91 11.51 -18.93 -0.17
CA LYS A 91 12.86 -19.50 -0.19
C LYS A 91 13.97 -18.43 -0.28
N ALA A 92 13.75 -17.40 -1.09
CA ALA A 92 14.75 -16.33 -1.31
C ALA A 92 15.01 -15.45 -0.08
N ARG A 93 14.11 -15.45 0.92
CA ARG A 93 14.24 -14.62 2.13
C ARG A 93 14.60 -15.39 3.40
N ILE A 94 14.76 -16.70 3.30
CA ILE A 94 15.14 -17.53 4.46
C ILE A 94 16.49 -17.07 5.00
N GLY A 95 16.58 -16.86 6.31
CA GLY A 95 17.78 -16.37 7.00
C GLY A 95 18.07 -14.88 6.80
N GLN A 96 17.26 -14.14 6.03
CA GLN A 96 17.46 -12.70 5.83
C GLN A 96 16.63 -11.89 6.83
N ASN A 97 17.28 -10.98 7.54
CA ASN A 97 16.66 -10.00 8.43
C ASN A 97 16.17 -8.81 7.59
N LEU A 98 14.94 -8.86 7.11
CA LEU A 98 14.39 -7.82 6.25
C LEU A 98 13.80 -6.69 7.07
N PRO A 99 14.19 -5.43 6.82
CA PRO A 99 13.46 -4.28 7.36
C PRO A 99 12.07 -4.20 6.76
N VAL A 100 11.17 -3.47 7.41
CA VAL A 100 9.77 -3.32 7.01
C VAL A 100 9.34 -1.85 7.03
N GLY A 101 8.19 -1.58 6.40
CA GLY A 101 7.61 -0.23 6.28
C GLY A 101 7.97 0.44 4.96
N ASN A 102 7.05 0.41 3.98
CA ASN A 102 7.29 0.88 2.63
C ASN A 102 7.38 2.40 2.54
N GLU A 103 6.58 3.11 3.33
CA GLU A 103 6.50 4.57 3.30
C GLU A 103 6.27 5.14 4.70
N GLY A 104 6.51 6.41 4.85
CA GLY A 104 6.23 7.16 6.08
C GLY A 104 6.71 8.60 5.97
N THR A 105 6.55 9.32 7.06
CA THR A 105 6.94 10.73 7.18
C THR A 105 7.75 10.97 8.43
N GLY A 106 8.52 12.04 8.40
CA GLY A 106 9.24 12.52 9.56
C GLY A 106 10.11 13.73 9.24
N THR A 107 10.85 14.19 10.22
CA THR A 107 11.75 15.32 10.08
C THR A 107 13.16 14.87 9.71
N VAL A 108 13.77 15.51 8.70
CA VAL A 108 15.18 15.30 8.36
C VAL A 108 16.06 15.87 9.45
N VAL A 109 16.84 15.02 10.11
CA VAL A 109 17.69 15.38 11.28
C VAL A 109 19.19 15.34 10.96
N ALA A 110 19.58 14.67 9.87
CA ALA A 110 20.94 14.68 9.33
C ALA A 110 20.88 14.57 7.80
N ALA A 111 21.88 15.15 7.13
CA ALA A 111 21.98 15.14 5.67
C ALA A 111 23.44 15.04 5.25
N GLY A 112 23.69 14.31 4.15
CA GLY A 112 24.96 14.34 3.48
C GLY A 112 25.24 15.72 2.86
N ASP A 113 26.41 15.89 2.29
CA ASP A 113 26.95 17.19 1.83
C ASP A 113 26.47 17.62 0.43
N SER A 114 25.65 16.81 -0.27
CA SER A 114 25.08 17.25 -1.55
C SER A 114 24.06 18.37 -1.36
N PRO A 115 23.93 19.29 -2.34
CA PRO A 115 22.96 20.39 -2.28
C PRO A 115 21.52 19.91 -2.06
N GLU A 116 21.13 18.80 -2.70
CA GLU A 116 19.78 18.21 -2.63
C GLU A 116 19.48 17.68 -1.21
N ALA A 117 20.46 16.99 -0.60
CA ALA A 117 20.33 16.47 0.75
C ALA A 117 20.27 17.63 1.76
N GLN A 118 21.16 18.61 1.65
CA GLN A 118 21.21 19.79 2.52
C GLN A 118 19.94 20.64 2.41
N ALA A 119 19.33 20.73 1.22
CA ALA A 119 18.07 21.44 1.02
C ALA A 119 16.88 20.85 1.81
N LEU A 120 16.97 19.59 2.23
CA LEU A 120 15.93 18.92 3.04
C LEU A 120 16.16 19.04 4.54
N MET A 121 17.31 19.49 5.00
CA MET A 121 17.65 19.56 6.41
C MET A 121 16.61 20.34 7.22
N GLY A 122 16.11 19.74 8.30
CA GLY A 122 15.08 20.30 9.18
C GLY A 122 13.65 20.30 8.60
N LYS A 123 13.43 19.86 7.37
CA LYS A 123 12.10 19.77 6.78
C LYS A 123 11.39 18.48 7.17
N THR A 124 10.06 18.56 7.27
CA THR A 124 9.20 17.38 7.29
C THR A 124 9.09 16.84 5.86
N VAL A 125 9.38 15.56 5.69
CA VAL A 125 9.32 14.89 4.39
C VAL A 125 8.50 13.61 4.48
N ALA A 126 7.78 13.29 3.41
CA ALA A 126 7.28 11.96 3.15
C ALA A 126 8.35 11.17 2.37
N ALA A 127 8.48 9.89 2.63
CA ALA A 127 9.52 9.05 2.05
C ALA A 127 9.03 7.66 1.69
N LEU A 128 9.58 7.12 0.59
CA LEU A 128 9.41 5.74 0.14
C LEU A 128 10.74 5.00 0.30
N SER A 129 10.77 3.94 1.14
CA SER A 129 12.05 3.33 1.49
C SER A 129 12.01 1.81 1.71
N GLY A 130 10.98 1.26 2.34
CA GLY A 130 10.98 -0.15 2.81
C GLY A 130 11.60 -0.34 4.19
N THR A 131 11.99 0.75 4.89
CA THR A 131 12.66 0.70 6.20
C THR A 131 11.98 1.60 7.24
N MET A 132 10.76 2.06 6.97
CA MET A 132 10.11 3.13 7.74
C MET A 132 9.52 2.67 9.09
N TYR A 133 9.43 1.36 9.37
CA TYR A 133 9.06 0.89 10.72
C TYR A 133 10.28 0.90 11.64
N ALA A 134 10.78 2.09 11.87
CA ALA A 134 11.97 2.39 12.64
C ALA A 134 11.86 3.78 13.30
N GLN A 135 12.66 4.06 14.32
CA GLN A 135 12.75 5.41 14.88
C GLN A 135 13.46 6.39 13.93
N TYR A 136 14.43 5.88 13.16
CA TYR A 136 15.16 6.63 12.15
C TYR A 136 15.32 5.82 10.87
N ALA A 137 15.33 6.49 9.73
CA ALA A 137 15.57 5.89 8.42
C ALA A 137 16.58 6.72 7.65
N CYS A 138 17.60 6.05 7.07
CA CYS A 138 18.58 6.66 6.19
C CYS A 138 18.28 6.24 4.74
N LEU A 139 18.09 7.22 3.86
CA LEU A 139 17.66 6.97 2.49
C LEU A 139 18.08 8.11 1.54
N PRO A 140 18.08 7.88 0.21
CA PRO A 140 18.40 8.91 -0.75
C PRO A 140 17.45 10.12 -0.66
N ALA A 141 17.98 11.33 -0.73
CA ALA A 141 17.21 12.56 -0.75
C ALA A 141 16.17 12.59 -1.89
N ALA A 142 16.48 11.96 -3.03
CA ALA A 142 15.57 11.81 -4.17
C ALA A 142 14.31 10.95 -3.86
N SER A 143 14.33 10.16 -2.79
CA SER A 143 13.18 9.37 -2.32
C SER A 143 12.29 10.15 -1.33
N CYS A 144 12.57 11.43 -1.11
CA CYS A 144 11.90 12.30 -0.16
C CYS A 144 11.07 13.37 -0.88
N LEU A 145 9.83 13.52 -0.46
CA LEU A 145 8.94 14.59 -0.89
C LEU A 145 8.71 15.55 0.28
N PRO A 146 9.10 16.83 0.18
CA PRO A 146 8.78 17.81 1.21
C PRO A 146 7.27 17.90 1.45
N VAL A 147 6.86 17.82 2.70
CA VAL A 147 5.45 17.97 3.10
C VAL A 147 5.10 19.45 3.10
N LEU A 148 3.93 19.80 2.57
CA LEU A 148 3.44 21.18 2.58
C LEU A 148 3.25 21.68 4.02
N PRO A 149 3.53 22.96 4.31
CA PRO A 149 3.53 23.50 5.67
C PRO A 149 2.20 23.33 6.43
N GLU A 150 1.08 23.29 5.70
CA GLU A 150 -0.27 23.11 6.25
C GLU A 150 -0.60 21.67 6.65
N ASN A 151 0.21 20.69 6.24
CA ASN A 151 -0.01 19.28 6.54
C ASN A 151 0.91 18.80 7.65
N SER A 152 0.37 17.96 8.52
CA SER A 152 1.17 17.26 9.53
C SER A 152 1.89 16.04 8.94
N ALA A 153 2.90 15.53 9.64
CA ALA A 153 3.54 14.27 9.30
C ALA A 153 2.52 13.12 9.20
N LYS A 154 1.51 13.09 10.07
CA LYS A 154 0.45 12.09 10.07
C LYS A 154 -0.40 12.16 8.80
N ASP A 155 -0.76 13.35 8.35
CA ASP A 155 -1.58 13.54 7.14
C ASP A 155 -0.85 13.09 5.88
N ALA A 156 0.47 13.29 5.84
CA ALA A 156 1.32 12.94 4.71
C ALA A 156 1.92 11.50 4.79
N ALA A 157 1.63 10.73 5.84
CA ALA A 157 2.25 9.42 6.04
C ALA A 157 2.00 8.42 4.89
N SER A 158 0.88 8.55 4.17
CA SER A 158 0.47 7.69 3.06
C SER A 158 0.51 8.43 1.71
N CYS A 159 1.59 9.17 1.43
CA CYS A 159 1.71 9.98 0.21
C CYS A 159 2.20 9.21 -1.02
N PHE A 160 2.78 8.03 -0.87
CA PHE A 160 3.40 7.31 -1.98
C PHE A 160 2.62 6.09 -2.44
N VAL A 161 2.46 5.06 -1.61
CA VAL A 161 1.98 3.74 -2.05
C VAL A 161 0.59 3.82 -2.67
N ASN A 162 -0.39 4.33 -1.93
CA ASN A 162 -1.76 4.38 -2.42
C ASN A 162 -1.98 5.44 -3.51
N PRO A 163 -1.51 6.70 -3.38
CA PRO A 163 -1.70 7.71 -4.41
C PRO A 163 -1.02 7.36 -5.74
N LEU A 164 0.23 6.87 -5.71
CA LEU A 164 0.93 6.47 -6.93
C LEU A 164 0.27 5.26 -7.60
N THR A 165 -0.23 4.30 -6.82
CA THR A 165 -0.98 3.17 -7.36
C THR A 165 -2.27 3.64 -8.02
N ALA A 166 -3.02 4.55 -7.39
CA ALA A 166 -4.26 5.09 -7.97
C ALA A 166 -3.98 5.90 -9.25
N LEU A 167 -2.94 6.74 -9.25
CA LEU A 167 -2.49 7.49 -10.44
C LEU A 167 -2.07 6.53 -11.56
N SER A 168 -1.30 5.49 -11.22
CA SER A 168 -0.86 4.48 -12.20
C SER A 168 -2.03 3.75 -12.87
N MET A 169 -3.13 3.50 -12.14
CA MET A 169 -4.34 2.91 -12.73
C MET A 169 -4.95 3.83 -13.80
N VAL A 170 -5.06 5.12 -13.52
CA VAL A 170 -5.59 6.11 -14.47
C VAL A 170 -4.65 6.30 -15.65
N GLU A 171 -3.35 6.38 -15.41
CA GLU A 171 -2.36 6.49 -16.49
C GLU A 171 -2.30 5.23 -17.37
N THR A 172 -2.37 4.03 -16.79
CA THR A 172 -2.47 2.78 -17.56
C THR A 172 -3.72 2.79 -18.44
N MET A 173 -4.87 3.22 -17.90
CA MET A 173 -6.09 3.38 -18.67
C MET A 173 -5.87 4.28 -19.91
N LYS A 174 -5.28 5.47 -19.72
CA LYS A 174 -5.02 6.43 -20.80
C LYS A 174 -4.04 5.86 -21.83
N LEU A 175 -2.92 5.26 -21.38
CA LEU A 175 -1.87 4.71 -22.24
C LEU A 175 -2.36 3.53 -23.10
N GLU A 176 -3.30 2.74 -22.58
CA GLU A 176 -3.85 1.58 -23.29
C GLU A 176 -5.11 1.92 -24.10
N GLY A 177 -5.54 3.19 -24.10
CA GLY A 177 -6.68 3.68 -24.89
C GLY A 177 -8.04 3.32 -24.31
N HIS A 178 -8.11 2.95 -23.03
CA HIS A 178 -9.39 2.80 -22.31
C HIS A 178 -9.89 4.16 -21.81
N THR A 179 -11.21 4.28 -21.59
CA THR A 179 -11.84 5.55 -21.22
C THR A 179 -12.49 5.55 -19.85
N ALA A 180 -12.65 4.37 -19.25
CA ALA A 180 -13.27 4.20 -17.94
C ALA A 180 -12.68 2.98 -17.22
N LEU A 181 -12.85 2.91 -15.91
CA LEU A 181 -12.29 1.89 -15.04
C LEU A 181 -13.34 1.14 -14.23
N VAL A 182 -13.06 -0.13 -13.94
CA VAL A 182 -13.71 -0.89 -12.85
C VAL A 182 -12.69 -1.15 -11.76
N HIS A 183 -13.04 -0.90 -10.49
CA HIS A 183 -12.16 -1.16 -9.35
C HIS A 183 -12.87 -1.89 -8.23
N THR A 184 -12.27 -2.97 -7.74
CA THR A 184 -12.75 -3.72 -6.57
C THR A 184 -12.17 -3.16 -5.26
N ALA A 185 -12.70 -3.57 -4.11
CA ALA A 185 -12.34 -3.01 -2.80
C ALA A 185 -12.38 -1.47 -2.77
N ALA A 186 -13.32 -0.87 -3.49
CA ALA A 186 -13.35 0.56 -3.78
C ALA A 186 -13.51 1.47 -2.55
N ALA A 187 -13.96 0.95 -1.40
CA ALA A 187 -14.04 1.69 -0.14
C ALA A 187 -12.70 1.68 0.66
N SER A 188 -11.65 1.01 0.15
CA SER A 188 -10.31 1.07 0.75
C SER A 188 -9.70 2.48 0.62
N ASN A 189 -8.62 2.74 1.34
CA ASN A 189 -7.89 4.01 1.23
C ASN A 189 -7.49 4.31 -0.23
N LEU A 190 -6.91 3.32 -0.91
CA LEU A 190 -6.57 3.42 -2.34
C LEU A 190 -7.81 3.69 -3.21
N GLY A 191 -8.91 2.95 -3.00
CA GLY A 191 -10.13 3.13 -3.79
C GLY A 191 -10.78 4.51 -3.62
N GLN A 192 -10.76 5.06 -2.40
CA GLN A 192 -11.24 6.43 -2.16
C GLN A 192 -10.35 7.48 -2.84
N MET A 193 -9.02 7.28 -2.86
CA MET A 193 -8.08 8.14 -3.61
C MET A 193 -8.33 8.04 -5.12
N LEU A 194 -8.47 6.82 -5.65
CA LEU A 194 -8.79 6.60 -7.06
C LEU A 194 -10.11 7.29 -7.45
N ASN A 195 -11.14 7.17 -6.62
CA ASN A 195 -12.42 7.84 -6.86
C ASN A 195 -12.25 9.37 -6.96
N LYS A 196 -11.46 9.99 -6.08
CA LYS A 196 -11.17 11.43 -6.12
C LYS A 196 -10.38 11.84 -7.37
N ILE A 197 -9.37 11.06 -7.76
CA ILE A 197 -8.56 11.31 -8.96
C ILE A 197 -9.45 11.20 -10.21
N CYS A 198 -10.25 10.14 -10.33
CA CYS A 198 -11.17 9.97 -11.45
C CYS A 198 -12.18 11.12 -11.57
N GLN A 199 -12.72 11.61 -10.43
CA GLN A 199 -13.61 12.77 -10.45
C GLN A 199 -12.89 14.04 -10.92
N ALA A 200 -11.66 14.29 -10.47
CA ALA A 200 -10.88 15.45 -10.87
C ALA A 200 -10.51 15.42 -12.37
N ASP A 201 -10.19 14.22 -12.88
CA ASP A 201 -9.78 14.01 -14.28
C ASP A 201 -10.97 13.79 -15.24
N GLY A 202 -12.21 13.75 -14.74
CA GLY A 202 -13.40 13.46 -15.56
C GLY A 202 -13.45 12.02 -16.07
N VAL A 203 -12.82 11.07 -15.38
CA VAL A 203 -12.80 9.64 -15.72
C VAL A 203 -13.99 8.94 -15.04
N GLU A 204 -14.77 8.20 -15.79
CA GLU A 204 -15.85 7.37 -15.23
C GLU A 204 -15.26 6.13 -14.53
N LEU A 205 -15.73 5.87 -13.29
CA LEU A 205 -15.26 4.77 -12.44
C LEU A 205 -16.42 3.96 -11.90
N VAL A 206 -16.41 2.65 -12.16
CA VAL A 206 -17.31 1.68 -11.54
C VAL A 206 -16.66 1.13 -10.27
N ASN A 207 -17.23 1.49 -9.13
CA ASN A 207 -16.74 1.12 -7.81
C ASN A 207 -17.45 -0.13 -7.31
N ILE A 208 -16.74 -1.24 -7.07
CA ILE A 208 -17.31 -2.46 -6.52
C ILE A 208 -16.96 -2.56 -5.03
N VAL A 209 -18.00 -2.73 -4.21
CA VAL A 209 -17.91 -2.89 -2.75
C VAL A 209 -18.78 -4.06 -2.31
N ARG A 210 -18.61 -4.51 -1.05
CA ARG A 210 -19.31 -5.69 -0.52
C ARG A 210 -20.41 -5.36 0.50
N ARG A 211 -20.41 -4.16 1.09
CA ARG A 211 -21.31 -3.80 2.20
C ARG A 211 -22.08 -2.52 1.89
N LYS A 212 -23.31 -2.41 2.43
CA LYS A 212 -24.18 -1.23 2.24
C LYS A 212 -23.56 0.05 2.78
N GLU A 213 -22.83 -0.01 3.89
CA GLU A 213 -22.13 1.13 4.49
C GLU A 213 -21.04 1.67 3.55
N GLN A 214 -20.37 0.78 2.82
CA GLN A 214 -19.37 1.14 1.82
C GLN A 214 -19.98 1.81 0.59
N VAL A 215 -21.18 1.37 0.18
CA VAL A 215 -21.96 2.04 -0.88
C VAL A 215 -22.27 3.46 -0.46
N LYS A 216 -22.78 3.65 0.77
CA LYS A 216 -23.09 4.99 1.30
C LYS A 216 -21.84 5.86 1.35
N LEU A 217 -20.73 5.35 1.90
CA LEU A 217 -19.46 6.07 1.98
C LEU A 217 -19.00 6.61 0.62
N LEU A 218 -19.01 5.77 -0.41
CA LEU A 218 -18.54 6.19 -1.73
C LEU A 218 -19.51 7.17 -2.42
N LYS A 219 -20.82 6.99 -2.21
CA LYS A 219 -21.81 7.96 -2.70
C LYS A 219 -21.67 9.32 -2.01
N ASP A 220 -21.42 9.33 -0.71
CA ASP A 220 -21.16 10.57 0.05
C ASP A 220 -19.86 11.26 -0.43
N LEU A 221 -18.89 10.48 -0.97
CA LEU A 221 -17.68 10.96 -1.63
C LEU A 221 -17.87 11.29 -3.13
N GLY A 222 -19.11 11.35 -3.61
CA GLY A 222 -19.45 11.75 -4.98
C GLY A 222 -19.31 10.66 -6.04
N ALA A 223 -19.11 9.38 -5.66
CA ALA A 223 -19.04 8.30 -6.63
C ALA A 223 -20.40 8.10 -7.35
N LYS A 224 -20.38 8.13 -8.68
CA LYS A 224 -21.56 8.00 -9.53
C LYS A 224 -22.01 6.54 -9.64
N TYR A 225 -21.09 5.63 -9.95
CA TYR A 225 -21.35 4.20 -10.10
C TYR A 225 -20.77 3.42 -8.92
N VAL A 226 -21.64 2.86 -8.09
CA VAL A 226 -21.25 2.04 -6.93
C VAL A 226 -22.13 0.80 -6.91
N VAL A 227 -21.49 -0.37 -7.04
CA VAL A 227 -22.15 -1.68 -7.14
C VAL A 227 -21.80 -2.54 -5.92
N ASN A 228 -22.81 -3.15 -5.31
CA ASN A 228 -22.63 -4.03 -4.14
C ASN A 228 -22.56 -5.49 -4.59
N SER A 229 -21.40 -6.14 -4.45
CA SER A 229 -21.17 -7.54 -4.85
C SER A 229 -21.94 -8.57 -3.98
N SER A 230 -22.56 -8.14 -2.87
CA SER A 230 -23.43 -9.00 -2.04
C SER A 230 -24.92 -8.81 -2.33
N SER A 231 -25.28 -8.04 -3.36
CA SER A 231 -26.68 -7.85 -3.77
C SER A 231 -27.12 -8.98 -4.71
N ASP A 232 -28.38 -9.39 -4.61
CA ASP A 232 -28.99 -10.35 -5.55
C ASP A 232 -29.02 -9.79 -6.98
N SER A 233 -29.04 -8.45 -7.14
CA SER A 233 -29.00 -7.76 -8.43
C SER A 233 -27.58 -7.49 -8.94
N PHE A 234 -26.52 -7.99 -8.27
CA PHE A 234 -25.13 -7.63 -8.52
C PHE A 234 -24.75 -7.68 -10.01
N MET A 235 -24.98 -8.80 -10.68
CA MET A 235 -24.60 -8.95 -12.09
C MET A 235 -25.32 -7.97 -13.02
N LYS A 236 -26.61 -7.73 -12.77
CA LYS A 236 -27.36 -6.73 -13.52
C LYS A 236 -26.83 -5.33 -13.28
N ASP A 237 -26.66 -4.93 -12.01
CA ASP A 237 -26.19 -3.59 -11.64
C ASP A 237 -24.78 -3.32 -12.15
N LEU A 238 -23.91 -4.37 -12.17
CA LEU A 238 -22.55 -4.29 -12.69
C LEU A 238 -22.57 -4.12 -14.21
N THR A 239 -23.37 -4.93 -14.93
CA THR A 239 -23.48 -4.83 -16.39
C THR A 239 -24.04 -3.47 -16.81
N ASP A 240 -25.07 -2.99 -16.13
CA ASP A 240 -25.65 -1.66 -16.38
C ASP A 240 -24.65 -0.53 -16.14
N ALA A 241 -23.85 -0.62 -15.06
CA ALA A 241 -22.81 0.36 -14.75
C ALA A 241 -21.67 0.34 -15.78
N ILE A 242 -21.22 -0.84 -16.20
CA ILE A 242 -20.20 -1.00 -17.25
C ILE A 242 -20.71 -0.49 -18.59
N HIS A 243 -21.94 -0.82 -18.96
CA HIS A 243 -22.57 -0.30 -20.18
C HIS A 243 -22.67 1.23 -20.16
N GLY A 244 -23.08 1.80 -19.03
CA GLY A 244 -23.21 3.26 -18.85
C GLY A 244 -21.88 4.03 -18.86
N THR A 245 -20.75 3.37 -18.56
CA THR A 245 -19.42 3.99 -18.52
C THR A 245 -18.57 3.63 -19.73
N GLY A 246 -18.87 2.52 -20.42
CA GLY A 246 -18.00 1.95 -21.45
C GLY A 246 -16.70 1.36 -20.90
N ALA A 247 -16.66 0.97 -19.62
CA ALA A 247 -15.44 0.48 -18.98
C ALA A 247 -15.00 -0.88 -19.55
N THR A 248 -13.74 -0.94 -20.01
CA THR A 248 -13.12 -2.15 -20.60
C THR A 248 -11.82 -2.52 -19.88
N LEU A 249 -11.46 -1.80 -18.81
CA LEU A 249 -10.29 -2.08 -17.97
C LEU A 249 -10.73 -2.23 -16.51
N ALA A 250 -10.29 -3.32 -15.87
CA ALA A 250 -10.57 -3.56 -14.45
C ALA A 250 -9.29 -3.78 -13.64
N PHE A 251 -9.26 -3.20 -12.45
CA PHE A 251 -8.24 -3.45 -11.43
C PHE A 251 -8.86 -4.17 -10.24
N ASP A 252 -8.44 -5.41 -10.00
CA ASP A 252 -8.90 -6.21 -8.88
C ASP A 252 -7.90 -6.18 -7.72
N ALA A 253 -8.27 -5.52 -6.64
CA ALA A 253 -7.52 -5.47 -5.39
C ALA A 253 -7.97 -6.55 -4.38
N THR A 254 -9.04 -7.31 -4.69
CA THR A 254 -9.58 -8.34 -3.80
C THR A 254 -8.90 -9.68 -4.01
N GLY A 255 -8.79 -10.09 -5.27
CA GLY A 255 -8.24 -11.37 -5.71
C GLY A 255 -9.02 -12.59 -5.20
N GLY A 256 -9.02 -13.65 -6.01
CA GLY A 256 -9.68 -14.92 -5.70
C GLY A 256 -11.21 -14.90 -5.79
N GLY A 257 -11.83 -16.08 -5.60
CA GLY A 257 -13.26 -16.25 -5.80
C GLY A 257 -13.69 -16.08 -7.27
N GLU A 258 -14.96 -15.74 -7.48
CA GLU A 258 -15.57 -15.61 -8.81
C GLU A 258 -15.63 -14.17 -9.33
N LEU A 259 -15.25 -13.19 -8.49
CA LEU A 259 -15.47 -11.76 -8.81
C LEU A 259 -14.78 -11.32 -10.11
N ALA A 260 -13.57 -11.82 -10.38
CA ALA A 260 -12.86 -11.53 -11.61
C ALA A 260 -13.63 -12.05 -12.84
N SER A 261 -14.11 -13.29 -12.81
CA SER A 261 -14.92 -13.88 -13.87
C SER A 261 -16.24 -13.15 -14.06
N GLN A 262 -16.88 -12.74 -12.96
CA GLN A 262 -18.12 -11.96 -12.99
C GLN A 262 -17.91 -10.59 -13.67
N ILE A 263 -16.81 -9.90 -13.36
CA ILE A 263 -16.46 -8.62 -13.99
C ILE A 263 -16.25 -8.81 -15.49
N LEU A 264 -15.49 -9.82 -15.90
CA LEU A 264 -15.26 -10.11 -17.33
C LEU A 264 -16.57 -10.45 -18.05
N THR A 265 -17.42 -11.28 -17.45
CA THR A 265 -18.75 -11.62 -18.01
C THR A 265 -19.63 -10.36 -18.14
N ALA A 266 -19.60 -9.47 -17.16
CA ALA A 266 -20.35 -8.22 -17.25
C ALA A 266 -19.79 -7.27 -18.33
N MET A 267 -18.48 -7.23 -18.52
CA MET A 267 -17.84 -6.49 -19.61
C MET A 267 -18.23 -7.04 -20.98
N GLU A 268 -18.18 -8.37 -21.15
CA GLU A 268 -18.62 -9.01 -22.39
C GLU A 268 -20.11 -8.72 -22.67
N GLY A 269 -20.97 -8.85 -21.67
CA GLY A 269 -22.40 -8.56 -21.79
C GLY A 269 -22.70 -7.09 -22.12
N ALA A 270 -21.91 -6.16 -21.61
CA ALA A 270 -22.08 -4.72 -21.86
C ALA A 270 -21.65 -4.29 -23.27
N VAL A 271 -20.73 -5.02 -23.91
CA VAL A 271 -20.16 -4.69 -25.24
C VAL A 271 -20.64 -5.64 -26.36
N MET A 272 -21.70 -6.40 -26.14
CA MET A 272 -22.25 -7.34 -27.14
C MET A 272 -22.40 -6.67 -28.52
N GLY A 273 -21.63 -7.14 -29.51
CA GLY A 273 -21.62 -6.64 -30.87
C GLY A 273 -20.46 -5.70 -31.24
N LEU A 274 -19.59 -5.35 -30.31
CA LEU A 274 -18.38 -4.56 -30.57
C LEU A 274 -17.11 -5.44 -30.42
N SER A 275 -16.17 -5.31 -31.36
CA SER A 275 -14.86 -5.95 -31.26
C SER A 275 -13.99 -5.14 -30.28
N ILE A 276 -14.13 -5.38 -28.99
CA ILE A 276 -13.38 -4.67 -27.93
C ILE A 276 -12.54 -5.67 -27.15
N THR A 277 -11.28 -5.34 -26.94
CA THR A 277 -10.39 -6.11 -26.05
C THR A 277 -10.57 -5.63 -24.62
N SER A 278 -11.17 -6.46 -23.77
CA SER A 278 -11.26 -6.22 -22.33
C SER A 278 -9.97 -6.67 -21.64
N ARG A 279 -9.48 -5.88 -20.69
CA ARG A 279 -8.28 -6.20 -19.92
C ARG A 279 -8.55 -6.21 -18.42
N PHE A 280 -7.96 -7.19 -17.75
CA PHE A 280 -8.09 -7.38 -16.33
C PHE A 280 -6.70 -7.36 -15.68
N ILE A 281 -6.49 -6.51 -14.68
CA ILE A 281 -5.22 -6.39 -13.96
C ILE A 281 -5.46 -6.67 -12.48
N PHE A 282 -4.71 -7.63 -11.93
CA PHE A 282 -4.70 -7.90 -10.50
C PHE A 282 -3.74 -6.93 -9.81
N THR A 283 -4.24 -6.15 -8.85
CA THR A 283 -3.42 -5.33 -7.97
C THR A 283 -3.36 -5.97 -6.59
N ALA A 284 -2.17 -6.27 -6.11
CA ALA A 284 -1.88 -6.71 -4.73
C ALA A 284 -2.61 -7.97 -4.24
N HIS A 285 -2.42 -9.10 -4.90
CA HIS A 285 -3.02 -10.41 -4.51
C HIS A 285 -2.43 -11.05 -3.24
N TRP A 286 -1.67 -10.35 -2.41
CA TRP A 286 -0.84 -10.99 -1.37
C TRP A 286 -1.56 -11.43 -0.10
N MET A 287 -2.81 -11.01 0.20
CA MET A 287 -3.31 -11.19 1.56
C MET A 287 -4.78 -11.56 1.80
N SER A 288 -5.62 -11.65 0.79
CA SER A 288 -7.06 -11.84 1.07
C SER A 288 -7.49 -13.25 1.49
N ARG A 289 -6.61 -14.24 1.45
CA ARG A 289 -7.01 -15.65 1.70
C ARG A 289 -6.86 -16.17 3.12
N ARG A 290 -6.32 -15.42 4.10
CA ARG A 290 -5.99 -16.01 5.41
C ARG A 290 -6.17 -15.12 6.66
N LEU A 291 -6.94 -14.05 6.60
CA LEU A 291 -7.30 -13.29 7.81
C LEU A 291 -8.76 -13.51 8.26
N TYR A 292 -9.40 -14.61 7.78
CA TYR A 292 -10.72 -15.06 8.27
C TYR A 292 -10.71 -16.56 8.50
#